data_08a7681d5bd3205032163f15c76e98b3
#
_entry.id   08a7681d5bd3205032163f15c76e98b3
#
_cell.length_a   1.000
_cell.length_b   1.000
_cell.length_c   1.000
_cell.angle_alpha   90.00
_cell.angle_beta   90.00
_cell.angle_gamma   90.00
#
_symmetry.space_group_name_H-M   'P 1'
#
loop_
_entity.id
_entity.type
_entity.pdbx_description
1 polymer ?
#
loop_
_entity_poly.entity_id
_entity_poly.type
_entity_poly.pdbx_seq_one_letter_code
_entity_poly.pdbx_strand_id
1 'polypeptide(L)'
;MNKSRLRFLLYAILGFVFGIIDWFYLNWLAHISWGSLGESIFVVPIIIIMNYGIWLVPIIPIVIYEANVAGRIVFPIFAGMLTWSCAILSYYVYYAILLSLGKLIHLEHLYIFGDKYETFWYEYWQMFKGIILGQFFEWIIIAMIGGATLGSLAFWFLHKKTQIT
;
A
#
# COMPACT_ATOMS: atom_id res chain seq x y z
N MET A 1 28.25 -7.12 -3.99
CA MET A 1 26.80 -7.15 -4.35
C MET A 1 26.59 -6.28 -5.58
N ASN A 2 25.87 -6.74 -6.60
CA ASN A 2 25.63 -5.96 -7.82
C ASN A 2 24.79 -4.71 -7.47
N LYS A 3 25.16 -3.53 -8.02
CA LYS A 3 24.49 -2.23 -7.74
C LYS A 3 22.97 -2.28 -7.97
N SER A 4 22.51 -3.02 -8.97
CA SER A 4 21.08 -3.19 -9.22
C SER A 4 20.38 -3.99 -8.11
N ARG A 5 20.98 -5.06 -7.60
CA ARG A 5 20.41 -5.86 -6.50
C ARG A 5 20.26 -5.03 -5.22
N LEU A 6 21.24 -4.17 -4.94
CA LEU A 6 21.17 -3.29 -3.77
C LEU A 6 19.99 -2.30 -3.89
N ARG A 7 19.78 -1.70 -5.08
CA ARG A 7 18.65 -0.79 -5.30
C ARG A 7 17.32 -1.49 -5.07
N PHE A 8 17.10 -2.66 -5.66
CA PHE A 8 15.84 -3.40 -5.48
C PHE A 8 15.61 -3.83 -4.03
N LEU A 9 16.67 -4.18 -3.30
CA LEU A 9 16.57 -4.43 -1.86
C LEU A 9 16.11 -3.17 -1.10
N LEU A 10 16.68 -2.01 -1.43
CA LEU A 10 16.25 -0.74 -0.83
C LEU A 10 14.79 -0.41 -1.15
N TYR A 11 14.32 -0.66 -2.38
CA TYR A 11 12.92 -0.45 -2.75
C TYR A 11 11.98 -1.37 -1.98
N ALA A 12 12.36 -2.63 -1.79
CA ALA A 12 11.60 -3.56 -0.96
C ALA A 12 11.52 -3.10 0.49
N ILE A 13 12.64 -2.65 1.07
CA ILE A 13 12.70 -2.12 2.45
C ILE A 13 11.85 -0.85 2.57
N LEU A 14 11.98 0.09 1.62
CA LEU A 14 11.17 1.32 1.62
C LEU A 14 9.68 1.01 1.53
N GLY A 15 9.28 0.09 0.64
CA GLY A 15 7.90 -0.38 0.57
C GLY A 15 7.44 -0.98 1.89
N PHE A 16 8.24 -1.87 2.48
CA PHE A 16 7.90 -2.52 3.74
C PHE A 16 7.72 -1.52 4.89
N VAL A 17 8.63 -0.59 5.05
CA VAL A 17 8.52 0.47 6.07
C VAL A 17 7.30 1.36 5.81
N PHE A 18 7.07 1.71 4.55
CA PHE A 18 5.93 2.53 4.16
C PHE A 18 4.59 1.86 4.48
N GLY A 19 4.42 0.57 4.24
CA GLY A 19 3.16 -0.12 4.55
C GLY A 19 2.83 -0.11 6.05
N ILE A 20 3.83 -0.16 6.93
CA ILE A 20 3.61 0.02 8.37
C ILE A 20 3.20 1.47 8.69
N ILE A 21 3.86 2.46 8.08
CA ILE A 21 3.53 3.89 8.27
C ILE A 21 2.11 4.17 7.76
N ASP A 22 1.76 3.61 6.60
CA ASP A 22 0.44 3.77 5.99
C ASP A 22 -0.68 3.23 6.88
N TRP A 23 -0.45 2.14 7.59
CA TRP A 23 -1.41 1.63 8.55
C TRP A 23 -1.75 2.67 9.63
N PHE A 24 -0.75 3.36 10.19
CA PHE A 24 -0.97 4.44 11.16
C PHE A 24 -1.66 5.65 10.53
N TYR A 25 -1.26 5.99 9.30
CA TYR A 25 -1.87 7.09 8.56
C TYR A 25 -3.36 6.83 8.29
N LEU A 26 -3.72 5.65 7.81
CA LEU A 26 -5.12 5.30 7.53
C LEU A 26 -5.95 5.23 8.80
N ASN A 27 -5.40 4.71 9.89
CA ASN A 27 -6.05 4.70 11.19
C ASN A 27 -6.31 6.14 11.70
N TRP A 28 -5.36 7.03 11.54
CA TRP A 28 -5.51 8.45 11.87
C TRP A 28 -6.54 9.14 10.97
N LEU A 29 -6.50 8.89 9.66
CA LEU A 29 -7.45 9.43 8.69
C LEU A 29 -8.88 8.97 8.99
N ALA A 30 -9.08 7.71 9.32
CA ALA A 30 -10.37 7.16 9.74
C ALA A 30 -10.90 7.90 10.97
N HIS A 31 -10.06 8.13 11.97
CA HIS A 31 -10.44 8.83 13.20
C HIS A 31 -10.93 10.27 12.95
N ILE A 32 -10.28 10.99 12.02
CA ILE A 32 -10.69 12.36 11.65
C ILE A 32 -11.98 12.35 10.82
N SER A 33 -12.09 11.45 9.87
CA SER A 33 -13.24 11.40 8.95
C SER A 33 -14.56 11.09 9.65
N TRP A 34 -14.52 10.38 10.79
CA TRP A 34 -15.72 10.00 11.55
C TRP A 34 -16.26 11.11 12.42
N GLY A 35 -15.44 12.09 12.80
CA GLY A 35 -15.84 13.08 13.83
C GLY A 35 -16.65 14.28 13.36
N SER A 36 -16.60 14.72 12.11
CA SER A 36 -17.30 15.95 11.66
C SER A 36 -17.34 16.20 10.16
N LEU A 37 -16.60 15.44 9.37
CA LEU A 37 -16.41 15.72 7.94
C LEU A 37 -17.20 14.79 7.02
N GLY A 38 -17.75 13.69 7.55
CA GLY A 38 -18.39 12.64 6.76
C GLY A 38 -19.72 13.02 6.09
N GLU A 39 -20.34 14.15 6.47
CA GLU A 39 -21.64 14.57 5.96
C GLU A 39 -21.55 15.48 4.71
N SER A 40 -20.36 15.97 4.37
CA SER A 40 -20.19 16.87 3.24
C SER A 40 -19.78 16.15 1.96
N ILE A 41 -20.59 16.28 0.91
CA ILE A 41 -20.31 15.71 -0.41
C ILE A 41 -18.96 16.19 -1.01
N PHE A 42 -18.48 17.36 -0.60
CA PHE A 42 -17.19 17.90 -1.05
C PHE A 42 -16.00 17.27 -0.34
N VAL A 43 -16.19 16.70 0.84
CA VAL A 43 -15.12 16.08 1.64
C VAL A 43 -14.86 14.65 1.21
N VAL A 44 -15.88 13.94 0.74
CA VAL A 44 -15.75 12.55 0.28
C VAL A 44 -14.65 12.36 -0.78
N PRO A 45 -14.59 13.16 -1.87
CA PRO A 45 -13.50 13.04 -2.85
C PRO A 45 -12.10 13.28 -2.25
N ILE A 46 -11.98 14.22 -1.32
CA ILE A 46 -10.70 14.52 -0.65
C ILE A 46 -10.26 13.32 0.19
N ILE A 47 -11.16 12.72 0.96
CA ILE A 47 -10.87 11.51 1.75
C ILE A 47 -10.44 10.36 0.84
N ILE A 48 -11.12 10.16 -0.29
CA ILE A 48 -10.76 9.13 -1.27
C ILE A 48 -9.35 9.38 -1.83
N ILE A 49 -9.04 10.62 -2.22
CA ILE A 49 -7.71 10.97 -2.73
C ILE A 49 -6.64 10.78 -1.65
N MET A 50 -6.91 11.17 -0.41
CA MET A 50 -5.99 10.98 0.70
C MET A 50 -5.78 9.49 1.01
N ASN A 51 -6.84 8.70 0.99
CA ASN A 51 -6.79 7.29 1.30
C ASN A 51 -6.02 6.48 0.24
N TYR A 52 -6.27 6.74 -1.04
CA TYR A 52 -5.65 5.99 -2.13
C TYR A 52 -4.39 6.66 -2.70
N GLY A 53 -4.33 7.99 -2.65
CA GLY A 53 -3.20 8.76 -3.20
C GLY A 53 -1.90 8.58 -2.40
N ILE A 54 -2.01 8.27 -1.11
CA ILE A 54 -0.84 8.07 -0.24
C ILE A 54 0.09 6.96 -0.77
N TRP A 55 -0.46 5.92 -1.38
CA TRP A 55 0.30 4.81 -1.96
C TRP A 55 1.24 5.23 -3.09
N LEU A 56 0.93 6.33 -3.77
CA LEU A 56 1.75 6.88 -4.85
C LEU A 56 3.02 7.57 -4.34
N VAL A 57 3.03 8.01 -3.07
CA VAL A 57 4.13 8.77 -2.47
C VAL A 57 5.48 8.04 -2.55
N PRO A 58 5.62 6.77 -2.15
CA PRO A 58 6.88 6.06 -2.31
C PRO A 58 7.13 5.57 -3.73
N ILE A 59 6.08 5.26 -4.49
CA ILE A 59 6.19 4.57 -5.78
C ILE A 59 6.67 5.53 -6.87
N ILE A 60 6.07 6.74 -6.97
CA ILE A 60 6.39 7.69 -8.04
C ILE A 60 7.88 8.07 -8.05
N PRO A 61 8.52 8.47 -6.95
CA PRO A 61 9.95 8.79 -6.95
C PRO A 61 10.82 7.60 -7.38
N ILE A 62 10.48 6.39 -6.93
CA ILE A 62 11.24 5.17 -7.22
C ILE A 62 11.16 4.83 -8.72
N VAL A 63 9.97 4.83 -9.32
CA VAL A 63 9.83 4.51 -10.74
C VAL A 63 10.47 5.56 -11.64
N ILE A 64 10.39 6.85 -11.29
CA ILE A 64 11.06 7.94 -12.00
C ILE A 64 12.58 7.77 -11.90
N TYR A 65 13.10 7.53 -10.72
CA TYR A 65 14.53 7.32 -10.53
C TYR A 65 15.04 6.13 -11.35
N GLU A 66 14.36 4.99 -11.28
CA GLU A 66 14.77 3.78 -11.99
C GLU A 66 14.62 3.94 -13.51
N ALA A 67 13.61 4.64 -13.99
CA ALA A 67 13.45 4.96 -15.41
C ALA A 67 14.60 5.82 -15.94
N ASN A 68 15.15 6.74 -15.13
CA ASN A 68 16.30 7.55 -15.51
C ASN A 68 17.63 6.77 -15.53
N VAL A 69 17.79 5.81 -14.59
CA VAL A 69 19.09 5.15 -14.37
C VAL A 69 19.26 3.88 -15.21
N ALA A 70 18.15 3.15 -15.46
CA ALA A 70 18.25 1.77 -15.95
C ALA A 70 18.26 1.63 -17.49
N GLY A 71 17.80 2.60 -18.25
CA GLY A 71 17.75 2.58 -19.72
C GLY A 71 16.89 1.48 -20.35
N ARG A 72 16.15 0.70 -19.53
CA ARG A 72 15.25 -0.38 -19.95
C ARG A 72 13.95 -0.31 -19.17
N ILE A 73 12.81 -0.41 -19.87
CA ILE A 73 11.47 -0.31 -19.31
C ILE A 73 11.16 -1.33 -18.21
N VAL A 74 11.79 -2.51 -18.26
CA VAL A 74 11.54 -3.60 -17.31
C VAL A 74 11.91 -3.20 -15.86
N PHE A 75 12.94 -2.38 -15.68
CA PHE A 75 13.43 -2.01 -14.35
C PHE A 75 12.45 -1.10 -13.58
N PRO A 76 11.96 0.03 -14.13
CA PRO A 76 10.97 0.83 -13.40
C PRO A 76 9.64 0.10 -13.20
N ILE A 77 9.22 -0.77 -14.14
CA ILE A 77 8.06 -1.66 -13.96
C ILE A 77 8.27 -2.53 -12.71
N PHE A 78 9.38 -3.26 -12.67
CA PHE A 78 9.65 -4.16 -11.56
C PHE A 78 9.87 -3.41 -10.24
N ALA A 79 10.48 -2.24 -10.26
CA ALA A 79 10.65 -1.39 -9.08
C ALA A 79 9.31 -0.94 -8.51
N GLY A 80 8.38 -0.47 -9.35
CA GLY A 80 7.04 -0.08 -8.93
C GLY A 80 6.24 -1.24 -8.36
N MET A 81 6.21 -2.38 -9.06
CA MET A 81 5.55 -3.60 -8.59
C MET A 81 6.10 -4.06 -7.24
N LEU A 82 7.42 -4.15 -7.10
CA LEU A 82 8.08 -4.61 -5.90
C LEU A 82 7.79 -3.71 -4.70
N THR A 83 7.96 -2.40 -4.87
CA THR A 83 7.76 -1.43 -3.79
C THR A 83 6.32 -1.48 -3.28
N TRP A 84 5.36 -1.44 -4.20
CA TRP A 84 3.94 -1.46 -3.83
C TRP A 84 3.53 -2.79 -3.20
N SER A 85 3.96 -3.91 -3.78
CA SER A 85 3.66 -5.24 -3.22
C SER A 85 4.27 -5.44 -1.83
N CYS A 86 5.49 -4.96 -1.59
CA CYS A 86 6.10 -5.01 -0.25
C CYS A 86 5.35 -4.13 0.75
N ALA A 87 4.82 -2.97 0.33
CA ALA A 87 4.02 -2.10 1.17
C ALA A 87 2.68 -2.76 1.56
N ILE A 88 1.96 -3.34 0.59
CA ILE A 88 0.73 -4.09 0.84
C ILE A 88 0.99 -5.27 1.79
N LEU A 89 2.06 -6.04 1.54
CA LEU A 89 2.42 -7.17 2.38
C LEU A 89 2.65 -6.75 3.84
N SER A 90 3.47 -5.72 4.06
CA SER A 90 3.79 -5.26 5.42
C SER A 90 2.57 -4.67 6.12
N TYR A 91 1.71 -3.93 5.40
CA TYR A 91 0.45 -3.41 5.90
C TYR A 91 -0.44 -4.54 6.46
N TYR A 92 -0.71 -5.57 5.65
CA TYR A 92 -1.60 -6.66 6.07
C TYR A 92 -0.97 -7.59 7.10
N VAL A 93 0.34 -7.82 7.08
CA VAL A 93 1.05 -8.56 8.13
C VAL A 93 0.96 -7.81 9.47
N TYR A 94 1.22 -6.51 9.47
CA TYR A 94 1.13 -5.70 10.68
C TYR A 94 -0.31 -5.67 11.22
N TYR A 95 -1.28 -5.55 10.34
CA TYR A 95 -2.69 -5.61 10.66
C TYR A 95 -3.08 -6.96 11.29
N ALA A 96 -2.68 -8.08 10.71
CA ALA A 96 -2.93 -9.42 11.26
C ALA A 96 -2.34 -9.57 12.67
N ILE A 97 -1.13 -9.02 12.90
CA ILE A 97 -0.49 -9.04 14.23
C ILE A 97 -1.34 -8.23 15.23
N LEU A 98 -1.75 -7.02 14.90
CA LEU A 98 -2.56 -6.21 15.81
C LEU A 98 -3.91 -6.83 16.12
N LEU A 99 -4.56 -7.42 15.12
CA LEU A 99 -5.80 -8.14 15.29
C LEU A 99 -5.62 -9.35 16.24
N SER A 100 -4.51 -10.11 16.11
CA SER A 100 -4.21 -11.23 16.98
C SER A 100 -3.94 -10.83 18.44
N LEU A 101 -3.51 -9.58 18.65
CA LEU A 101 -3.29 -9.01 19.98
C LEU A 101 -4.56 -8.39 20.59
N GLY A 102 -5.72 -8.52 19.94
CA GLY A 102 -6.98 -7.91 20.39
C GLY A 102 -6.95 -6.38 20.42
N LYS A 103 -6.07 -5.75 19.62
CA LYS A 103 -6.01 -4.29 19.54
C LYS A 103 -7.22 -3.76 18.79
N LEU A 104 -7.89 -2.78 19.38
CA LEU A 104 -8.95 -2.03 18.73
C LEU A 104 -8.40 -1.32 17.49
N ILE A 105 -8.97 -1.68 16.35
CA ILE A 105 -8.69 -1.04 15.08
C ILE A 105 -9.93 -0.23 14.72
N HIS A 106 -9.78 1.08 14.55
CA HIS A 106 -10.89 1.98 14.25
C HIS A 106 -11.48 1.83 12.85
N LEU A 107 -11.08 0.79 12.12
CA LEU A 107 -11.73 0.42 10.87
C LEU A 107 -12.97 -0.41 11.22
N GLU A 108 -14.16 0.17 11.10
CA GLU A 108 -15.45 -0.40 11.54
C GLU A 108 -15.72 -1.85 11.14
N HIS A 109 -15.25 -2.23 9.96
CA HIS A 109 -15.51 -3.56 9.41
C HIS A 109 -14.61 -4.67 10.00
N LEU A 110 -13.78 -4.34 11.01
CA LEU A 110 -12.71 -5.21 11.50
C LEU A 110 -12.69 -5.31 13.01
N TYR A 111 -13.85 -5.15 13.59
CA TYR A 111 -14.02 -5.22 15.02
C TYR A 111 -14.24 -6.67 15.45
N ILE A 112 -13.31 -7.25 16.22
CA ILE A 112 -13.58 -8.48 16.95
C ILE A 112 -14.25 -8.08 18.27
N PHE A 113 -15.55 -8.29 18.37
CA PHE A 113 -16.29 -8.15 19.62
C PHE A 113 -15.89 -9.29 20.55
N GLY A 114 -14.86 -9.07 21.34
CA GLY A 114 -14.31 -10.14 22.17
C GLY A 114 -14.47 -9.91 23.66
N ASP A 115 -15.68 -10.00 24.19
CA ASP A 115 -15.88 -10.19 25.64
C ASP A 115 -15.78 -11.66 26.07
N LYS A 116 -15.61 -12.60 25.12
CA LYS A 116 -15.53 -14.03 25.41
C LYS A 116 -14.27 -14.63 24.80
N TYR A 117 -13.29 -14.92 25.64
CA TYR A 117 -12.05 -15.62 25.28
C TYR A 117 -12.28 -16.93 24.50
N GLU A 118 -13.40 -17.60 24.72
CA GLU A 118 -13.73 -18.89 24.09
C GLU A 118 -14.00 -18.78 22.59
N THR A 119 -14.51 -17.65 22.10
CA THR A 119 -14.83 -17.44 20.66
C THR A 119 -13.79 -16.63 19.93
N PHE A 120 -12.86 -15.97 20.63
CA PHE A 120 -11.88 -15.06 20.05
C PHE A 120 -11.11 -15.66 18.86
N TRP A 121 -10.52 -16.84 19.01
CA TRP A 121 -9.74 -17.46 17.95
C TRP A 121 -10.58 -17.91 16.76
N TYR A 122 -11.82 -18.31 17.00
CA TYR A 122 -12.75 -18.61 15.91
C TYR A 122 -13.07 -17.37 15.09
N GLU A 123 -13.42 -16.28 15.75
CA GLU A 123 -13.73 -14.98 15.11
C GLU A 123 -12.48 -14.41 14.39
N TYR A 124 -11.31 -14.48 15.03
CA TYR A 124 -10.04 -14.11 14.41
C TYR A 124 -9.81 -14.85 13.09
N TRP A 125 -10.01 -16.16 13.06
CA TRP A 125 -9.80 -16.95 11.86
C TRP A 125 -10.81 -16.62 10.74
N GLN A 126 -12.06 -16.33 11.08
CA GLN A 126 -13.05 -15.90 10.12
C GLN A 126 -12.68 -14.56 9.51
N MET A 127 -12.28 -13.58 10.32
CA MET A 127 -11.82 -12.27 9.86
C MET A 127 -10.51 -12.37 9.07
N PHE A 128 -9.56 -13.16 9.54
CA PHE A 128 -8.29 -13.36 8.84
C PHE A 128 -8.51 -13.90 7.43
N LYS A 129 -9.34 -14.92 7.26
CA LYS A 129 -9.62 -15.50 5.95
C LYS A 129 -10.45 -14.58 5.06
N GLY A 130 -11.56 -14.05 5.59
CA GLY A 130 -12.51 -13.28 4.80
C GLY A 130 -12.01 -11.88 4.46
N ILE A 131 -11.38 -11.21 5.41
CA ILE A 131 -11.00 -9.80 5.26
C ILE A 131 -9.51 -9.67 4.96
N ILE A 132 -8.64 -10.16 5.84
CA ILE A 132 -7.19 -9.95 5.66
C ILE A 132 -6.70 -10.63 4.40
N LEU A 133 -6.92 -11.92 4.23
CA LEU A 133 -6.46 -12.63 3.02
C LEU A 133 -7.22 -12.19 1.76
N GLY A 134 -8.54 -12.02 1.85
CA GLY A 134 -9.35 -11.57 0.70
C GLY A 134 -8.87 -10.22 0.18
N GLN A 135 -8.83 -9.21 1.02
CA GLN A 135 -8.36 -7.87 0.65
C GLN A 135 -6.88 -7.85 0.27
N PHE A 136 -6.02 -8.63 0.96
CA PHE A 136 -4.61 -8.74 0.58
C PHE A 136 -4.45 -9.19 -0.88
N PHE A 137 -5.18 -10.21 -1.31
CA PHE A 137 -5.09 -10.68 -2.69
C PHE A 137 -5.62 -9.66 -3.70
N GLU A 138 -6.70 -8.97 -3.38
CA GLU A 138 -7.22 -7.89 -4.23
C GLU A 138 -6.19 -6.76 -4.38
N TRP A 139 -5.65 -6.28 -3.28
CA TRP A 139 -4.68 -5.18 -3.28
C TRP A 139 -3.33 -5.56 -3.87
N ILE A 140 -2.88 -6.81 -3.75
CA ILE A 140 -1.63 -7.24 -4.38
C ILE A 140 -1.75 -7.23 -5.90
N ILE A 141 -2.92 -7.60 -6.45
CA ILE A 141 -3.19 -7.52 -7.89
C ILE A 141 -3.18 -6.05 -8.34
N ILE A 142 -3.84 -5.17 -7.59
CA ILE A 142 -3.85 -3.72 -7.86
C ILE A 142 -2.43 -3.16 -7.81
N ALA A 143 -1.63 -3.54 -6.82
CA ALA A 143 -0.24 -3.12 -6.68
C ALA A 143 0.64 -3.56 -7.85
N MET A 144 0.46 -4.79 -8.33
CA MET A 144 1.19 -5.30 -9.49
C MET A 144 0.82 -4.55 -10.77
N ILE A 145 -0.49 -4.40 -11.05
CA ILE A 145 -0.96 -3.70 -12.25
C ILE A 145 -0.60 -2.21 -12.18
N GLY A 146 -0.88 -1.56 -11.06
CA GLY A 146 -0.60 -0.14 -10.85
C GLY A 146 0.91 0.17 -10.89
N GLY A 147 1.73 -0.65 -10.22
CA GLY A 147 3.18 -0.50 -10.24
C GLY A 147 3.77 -0.69 -11.64
N ALA A 148 3.26 -1.67 -12.40
CA ALA A 148 3.67 -1.88 -13.79
C ALA A 148 3.27 -0.70 -14.68
N THR A 149 2.04 -0.19 -14.51
CA THR A 149 1.53 0.96 -15.27
C THR A 149 2.35 2.22 -14.99
N LEU A 150 2.59 2.54 -13.72
CA LEU A 150 3.38 3.72 -13.32
C LEU A 150 4.83 3.62 -13.81
N GLY A 151 5.45 2.44 -13.70
CA GLY A 151 6.80 2.20 -14.22
C GLY A 151 6.89 2.39 -15.73
N SER A 152 5.90 1.88 -16.47
CA SER A 152 5.81 2.03 -17.93
C SER A 152 5.63 3.49 -18.33
N LEU A 153 4.71 4.20 -17.67
CA LEU A 153 4.45 5.62 -17.93
C LEU A 153 5.68 6.48 -17.62
N ALA A 154 6.34 6.27 -16.48
CA ALA A 154 7.56 6.99 -16.12
C ALA A 154 8.65 6.80 -17.18
N PHE A 155 8.86 5.57 -17.62
CA PHE A 155 9.84 5.28 -18.67
C PHE A 155 9.49 5.97 -19.99
N TRP A 156 8.24 5.87 -20.43
CA TRP A 156 7.79 6.47 -21.69
C TRP A 156 7.91 7.99 -21.71
N PHE A 157 7.46 8.66 -20.64
CA PHE A 157 7.54 10.12 -20.56
C PHE A 157 8.97 10.65 -20.55
N LEU A 158 9.89 9.98 -19.87
CA LEU A 158 11.27 10.40 -19.77
C LEU A 158 12.03 10.17 -21.10
N HIS A 159 11.79 9.05 -21.78
CA HIS A 159 12.51 8.72 -23.02
C HIS A 159 11.92 9.41 -24.25
N LYS A 160 10.65 9.80 -24.25
CA LYS A 160 10.06 10.60 -25.31
C LYS A 160 10.69 12.00 -25.42
N LYS A 161 11.08 12.60 -24.30
CA LYS A 161 11.76 13.91 -24.30
C LYS A 161 13.12 13.88 -24.99
N THR A 162 13.84 12.76 -24.93
CA THR A 162 15.19 12.63 -25.47
C THR A 162 15.20 12.45 -27.00
N GLN A 163 14.07 12.16 -27.63
CA GLN A 163 13.96 12.00 -29.10
C GLN A 163 13.58 13.30 -29.84
N ILE A 164 13.25 14.36 -29.10
CA ILE A 164 12.78 15.64 -29.66
C ILE A 164 13.87 16.72 -29.60
N THR A 165 14.98 16.43 -28.93
CA THR A 165 16.18 17.28 -28.89
C THR A 165 17.29 16.70 -29.75
#